data_a5d5cdabdae72eb5c4209246755697f0
#
_entry.id   a5d5cdabdae72eb5c4209246755697f0
#
_cell.length_a   1.000
_cell.length_b   1.000
_cell.length_c   1.000
_cell.angle_alpha   90.00
_cell.angle_beta   90.00
_cell.angle_gamma   90.00
#
_symmetry.space_group_name_H-M   'P 1'
#
loop_
_entity.id
_entity.type
_entity.pdbx_description
1 polymer ?
#
loop_
_entity_poly.entity_id
_entity_poly.type
_entity_poly.pdbx_seq_one_letter_code
_entity_poly.pdbx_strand_id
1 'polypeptide(L)'
;MIKTNNLTKKYGDFTALHNLNIEIKEGEIFCLLGANGAGKSTTINLLLNFITPSSGEASINGLNVANNAKKTKSFLTYIPENLMLYPTLTALENLDYFLGIGGNKFSKIELEFFLEEAGLKQEAFHKRIQYFSKGMRQKVGIALAIAKDAKVLLLDEPTSGLDPKSSNEFGKLLKKMRADGVAILMATHDIFRAKDIGTHIGIMKQGTLKHSFSNNAVSLHELENLYLETMNLNEEVI
;
A
#
# COMPACT_ATOMS: atom_id res chain seq x y z
N MET A 1 11.43 8.33 4.48
CA MET A 1 10.16 8.89 3.93
C MET A 1 8.97 8.60 4.86
N ILE A 2 8.71 7.34 5.26
CA ILE A 2 7.70 6.98 6.27
C ILE A 2 8.43 6.55 7.55
N LYS A 3 7.98 7.00 8.72
CA LYS A 3 8.57 6.59 10.00
C LYS A 3 7.48 6.47 11.07
N THR A 4 7.54 5.41 11.86
CA THR A 4 6.73 5.24 13.06
C THR A 4 7.62 5.09 14.28
N ASN A 5 7.19 5.64 15.41
CA ASN A 5 7.91 5.62 16.66
C ASN A 5 6.99 5.17 17.79
N ASN A 6 7.18 3.94 18.27
CA ASN A 6 6.36 3.30 19.32
C ASN A 6 4.85 3.39 19.03
N LEU A 7 4.48 3.34 17.73
CA LEU A 7 3.10 3.56 17.29
C LEU A 7 2.20 2.47 17.84
N THR A 8 1.19 2.86 18.62
CA THR A 8 0.28 1.95 19.32
C THR A 8 -1.16 2.36 19.12
N LYS A 9 -2.05 1.37 18.90
CA LYS A 9 -3.49 1.57 18.83
C LYS A 9 -4.23 0.56 19.69
N LYS A 10 -5.05 1.07 20.59
CA LYS A 10 -5.95 0.28 21.45
C LYS A 10 -7.41 0.65 21.16
N TYR A 11 -8.29 -0.32 21.27
CA TYR A 11 -9.75 -0.18 21.26
C TYR A 11 -10.28 -0.84 22.54
N GLY A 12 -10.53 -0.03 23.58
CA GLY A 12 -10.78 -0.56 24.92
C GLY A 12 -9.58 -1.41 25.39
N ASP A 13 -9.84 -2.64 25.78
CA ASP A 13 -8.82 -3.59 26.23
C ASP A 13 -8.06 -4.29 25.07
N PHE A 14 -8.59 -4.21 23.85
CA PHE A 14 -7.97 -4.82 22.69
C PHE A 14 -6.86 -3.95 22.11
N THR A 15 -5.64 -4.48 22.03
CA THR A 15 -4.49 -3.82 21.40
C THR A 15 -4.35 -4.28 19.94
N ALA A 16 -4.79 -3.42 19.00
CA ALA A 16 -4.75 -3.70 17.57
C ALA A 16 -3.37 -3.46 16.93
N LEU A 17 -2.55 -2.60 17.54
CA LEU A 17 -1.16 -2.33 17.16
C LEU A 17 -0.35 -2.00 18.40
N HIS A 18 0.80 -2.64 18.56
CA HIS A 18 1.66 -2.49 19.73
C HIS A 18 3.08 -2.10 19.36
N ASN A 19 3.49 -0.90 19.77
CA ASN A 19 4.87 -0.38 19.67
C ASN A 19 5.51 -0.58 18.29
N LEU A 20 4.78 -0.30 17.19
CA LEU A 20 5.32 -0.44 15.85
C LEU A 20 6.40 0.61 15.60
N ASN A 21 7.58 0.13 15.23
CA ASN A 21 8.72 0.94 14.81
C ASN A 21 9.17 0.46 13.43
N ILE A 22 8.90 1.25 12.40
CA ILE A 22 9.38 1.03 11.03
C ILE A 22 9.91 2.33 10.44
N GLU A 23 10.88 2.21 9.56
CA GLU A 23 11.38 3.30 8.74
C GLU A 23 11.46 2.83 7.29
N ILE A 24 10.85 3.61 6.37
CA ILE A 24 10.84 3.34 4.93
C ILE A 24 11.41 4.56 4.24
N LYS A 25 12.51 4.37 3.53
CA LYS A 25 13.21 5.43 2.81
C LYS A 25 12.63 5.61 1.40
N GLU A 26 13.05 6.66 0.73
CA GLU A 26 12.80 6.85 -0.70
C GLU A 26 13.36 5.66 -1.50
N GLY A 27 12.61 5.21 -2.49
CA GLY A 27 13.03 4.06 -3.30
C GLY A 27 13.02 2.72 -2.57
N GLU A 28 12.26 2.59 -1.47
CA GLU A 28 12.07 1.32 -0.76
C GLU A 28 10.64 0.82 -0.87
N ILE A 29 10.49 -0.50 -0.97
CA ILE A 29 9.21 -1.20 -0.80
C ILE A 29 9.31 -2.02 0.49
N PHE A 30 8.55 -1.61 1.50
CA PHE A 30 8.39 -2.37 2.73
C PHE A 30 7.13 -3.21 2.66
N CYS A 31 7.28 -4.54 2.64
CA CYS A 31 6.17 -5.48 2.66
C CYS A 31 5.85 -5.86 4.11
N LEU A 32 4.67 -5.48 4.58
CA LEU A 32 4.16 -5.83 5.90
C LEU A 32 3.33 -7.10 5.77
N LEU A 33 3.97 -8.25 6.06
CA LEU A 33 3.39 -9.59 5.99
C LEU A 33 2.64 -9.93 7.27
N GLY A 34 1.53 -10.63 7.14
CA GLY A 34 0.78 -11.16 8.29
C GLY A 34 -0.60 -11.67 7.92
N ALA A 35 -1.17 -12.51 8.76
CA ALA A 35 -2.54 -13.00 8.61
C ALA A 35 -3.58 -11.86 8.77
N ASN A 36 -4.84 -12.17 8.48
CA ASN A 36 -5.94 -11.24 8.76
C ASN A 36 -6.00 -10.95 10.26
N GLY A 37 -6.22 -9.69 10.63
CA GLY A 37 -6.19 -9.26 12.03
C GLY A 37 -4.79 -9.02 12.61
N ALA A 38 -3.71 -9.19 11.84
CA ALA A 38 -2.34 -8.97 12.33
C ALA A 38 -2.01 -7.49 12.66
N GLY A 39 -2.86 -6.52 12.28
CA GLY A 39 -2.64 -5.09 12.52
C GLY A 39 -2.20 -4.30 11.28
N LYS A 40 -2.10 -4.94 10.10
CA LYS A 40 -1.63 -4.32 8.85
C LYS A 40 -2.48 -3.12 8.43
N SER A 41 -3.80 -3.29 8.28
CA SER A 41 -4.72 -2.21 7.88
C SER A 41 -4.85 -1.14 8.99
N THR A 42 -4.68 -1.51 10.27
CA THR A 42 -4.59 -0.55 11.38
C THR A 42 -3.39 0.38 11.20
N THR A 43 -2.24 -0.17 10.80
CA THR A 43 -1.03 0.61 10.49
C THR A 43 -1.29 1.60 9.36
N ILE A 44 -1.89 1.14 8.25
CA ILE A 44 -2.24 2.01 7.11
C ILE A 44 -3.22 3.11 7.55
N ASN A 45 -4.26 2.77 8.31
CA ASN A 45 -5.26 3.74 8.79
C ASN A 45 -4.65 4.82 9.70
N LEU A 46 -3.65 4.47 10.52
CA LEU A 46 -2.89 5.43 11.32
C LEU A 46 -2.05 6.36 10.44
N LEU A 47 -1.36 5.83 9.43
CA LEU A 47 -0.59 6.61 8.46
C LEU A 47 -1.46 7.54 7.60
N LEU A 48 -2.73 7.15 7.34
CA LEU A 48 -3.71 7.98 6.64
C LEU A 48 -4.39 9.01 7.55
N ASN A 49 -4.13 8.95 8.86
CA ASN A 49 -4.88 9.73 9.86
C ASN A 49 -6.41 9.51 9.75
N PHE A 50 -6.83 8.28 9.45
CA PHE A 50 -8.24 7.89 9.53
C PHE A 50 -8.64 7.52 10.95
N ILE A 51 -7.65 7.11 11.74
CA ILE A 51 -7.77 6.85 13.18
C ILE A 51 -6.59 7.50 13.91
N THR A 52 -6.80 7.91 15.17
CA THR A 52 -5.75 8.48 16.03
C THR A 52 -5.01 7.38 16.78
N PRO A 53 -3.68 7.48 16.96
CA PRO A 53 -2.93 6.55 17.80
C PRO A 53 -3.33 6.69 19.28
N SER A 54 -3.21 5.61 20.04
CA SER A 54 -3.36 5.64 21.50
C SER A 54 -2.08 6.13 22.18
N SER A 55 -0.90 5.83 21.58
CA SER A 55 0.40 6.38 21.95
C SER A 55 1.38 6.25 20.79
N GLY A 56 2.53 6.90 20.91
CA GLY A 56 3.53 6.97 19.85
C GLY A 56 3.10 7.89 18.70
N GLU A 57 3.84 7.88 17.62
CA GLU A 57 3.60 8.79 16.49
C GLU A 57 3.97 8.16 15.15
N ALA A 58 3.39 8.71 14.09
CA ALA A 58 3.75 8.42 12.71
C ALA A 58 4.10 9.72 11.98
N SER A 59 5.10 9.66 11.13
CA SER A 59 5.48 10.79 10.27
C SER A 59 5.68 10.35 8.83
N ILE A 60 5.36 11.26 7.91
CA ILE A 60 5.58 11.10 6.47
C ILE A 60 6.31 12.34 5.99
N ASN A 61 7.45 12.15 5.33
CA ASN A 61 8.35 13.20 4.88
C ASN A 61 8.70 14.21 6.01
N GLY A 62 9.00 13.68 7.22
CA GLY A 62 9.30 14.46 8.41
C GLY A 62 8.11 15.18 9.05
N LEU A 63 6.91 15.08 8.48
CA LEU A 63 5.70 15.69 8.99
C LEU A 63 4.92 14.70 9.86
N ASN A 64 4.65 15.04 11.12
CA ASN A 64 3.76 14.26 11.97
C ASN A 64 2.38 14.19 11.34
N VAL A 65 1.87 12.97 11.12
CA VAL A 65 0.64 12.70 10.37
C VAL A 65 -0.59 13.30 11.05
N ALA A 66 -0.69 13.19 12.39
CA ALA A 66 -1.84 13.69 13.14
C ALA A 66 -1.99 15.22 13.02
N ASN A 67 -0.86 15.93 13.01
CA ASN A 67 -0.84 17.39 12.98
C ASN A 67 -0.83 17.99 11.56
N ASN A 68 -0.50 17.19 10.54
CA ASN A 68 -0.30 17.66 9.17
C ASN A 68 -1.08 16.83 8.13
N ALA A 69 -2.24 16.29 8.50
CA ALA A 69 -2.99 15.34 7.67
C ALA A 69 -3.26 15.84 6.24
N LYS A 70 -3.64 17.11 6.06
CA LYS A 70 -3.88 17.69 4.73
C LYS A 70 -2.60 17.73 3.89
N LYS A 71 -1.48 18.13 4.51
CA LYS A 71 -0.19 18.25 3.82
C LYS A 71 0.40 16.88 3.49
N THR A 72 0.31 15.88 4.40
CA THR A 72 0.78 14.54 4.11
C THR A 72 -0.03 13.88 3.00
N LYS A 73 -1.36 14.10 2.94
CA LYS A 73 -2.23 13.57 1.89
C LYS A 73 -1.98 14.18 0.51
N SER A 74 -1.34 15.34 0.39
CA SER A 74 -1.07 15.95 -0.93
C SER A 74 -0.04 15.16 -1.76
N PHE A 75 0.92 14.48 -1.11
CA PHE A 75 1.97 13.68 -1.78
C PHE A 75 1.89 12.18 -1.48
N LEU A 76 0.80 11.73 -0.90
CA LEU A 76 0.53 10.33 -0.58
C LEU A 76 -0.65 9.83 -1.42
N THR A 77 -0.55 8.63 -1.94
CA THR A 77 -1.68 7.90 -2.54
C THR A 77 -1.92 6.60 -1.78
N TYR A 78 -3.19 6.28 -1.58
CA TYR A 78 -3.63 5.03 -0.96
C TYR A 78 -4.46 4.22 -1.95
N ILE A 79 -4.11 2.96 -2.11
CA ILE A 79 -4.85 1.99 -2.91
C ILE A 79 -5.32 0.88 -1.97
N PRO A 80 -6.62 0.84 -1.63
CA PRO A 80 -7.21 -0.21 -0.81
C PRO A 80 -7.33 -1.52 -1.59
N GLU A 81 -7.55 -2.63 -0.87
CA GLU A 81 -7.83 -3.93 -1.48
C GLU A 81 -8.97 -3.86 -2.50
N ASN A 82 -10.05 -3.18 -2.15
CA ASN A 82 -11.20 -2.93 -3.01
C ASN A 82 -11.27 -1.45 -3.37
N LEU A 83 -10.56 -1.08 -4.44
CA LEU A 83 -10.57 0.29 -4.93
C LEU A 83 -11.95 0.65 -5.51
N MET A 84 -12.65 1.56 -4.82
CA MET A 84 -13.97 2.04 -5.22
C MET A 84 -13.83 3.19 -6.22
N LEU A 85 -14.09 2.90 -7.48
CA LEU A 85 -14.22 3.87 -8.58
C LEU A 85 -15.69 3.97 -8.96
N TYR A 86 -16.10 5.07 -9.59
CA TYR A 86 -17.46 5.24 -10.07
C TYR A 86 -17.74 4.27 -11.24
N PRO A 87 -18.61 3.26 -11.06
CA PRO A 87 -18.78 2.20 -12.05
C PRO A 87 -19.39 2.67 -13.38
N THR A 88 -20.15 3.75 -13.36
CA THR A 88 -20.80 4.35 -14.55
C THR A 88 -19.88 5.27 -15.34
N LEU A 89 -18.80 5.75 -14.73
CA LEU A 89 -17.80 6.57 -15.40
C LEU A 89 -16.73 5.69 -16.08
N THR A 90 -16.11 6.24 -17.11
CA THR A 90 -14.93 5.63 -17.77
C THR A 90 -13.68 5.73 -16.90
N ALA A 91 -12.59 5.09 -17.32
CA ALA A 91 -11.31 5.22 -16.63
C ALA A 91 -10.81 6.68 -16.62
N LEU A 92 -10.94 7.34 -17.77
CA LEU A 92 -10.51 8.72 -17.95
C LEU A 92 -11.34 9.68 -17.09
N GLU A 93 -12.67 9.54 -17.07
CA GLU A 93 -13.57 10.35 -16.23
C GLU A 93 -13.34 10.10 -14.73
N ASN A 94 -13.06 8.86 -14.31
CA ASN A 94 -12.71 8.58 -12.92
C ASN A 94 -11.39 9.27 -12.54
N LEU A 95 -10.36 9.16 -13.40
CA LEU A 95 -9.07 9.79 -13.14
C LEU A 95 -9.22 11.31 -13.01
N ASP A 96 -9.90 11.95 -13.95
CA ASP A 96 -10.18 13.40 -13.92
C ASP A 96 -10.95 13.81 -12.66
N TYR A 97 -12.00 13.06 -12.32
CA TYR A 97 -12.83 13.33 -11.15
C TYR A 97 -12.02 13.29 -9.84
N PHE A 98 -11.24 12.22 -9.61
CA PHE A 98 -10.48 12.10 -8.36
C PHE A 98 -9.32 13.10 -8.27
N LEU A 99 -8.68 13.44 -9.39
CA LEU A 99 -7.67 14.49 -9.43
C LEU A 99 -8.29 15.88 -9.20
N GLY A 100 -9.48 16.12 -9.75
CA GLY A 100 -10.24 17.34 -9.56
C GLY A 100 -10.64 17.60 -8.11
N ILE A 101 -10.99 16.55 -7.33
CA ILE A 101 -11.21 16.66 -5.87
C ILE A 101 -9.96 17.21 -5.17
N GLY A 102 -8.77 16.81 -5.62
CA GLY A 102 -7.49 17.32 -5.11
C GLY A 102 -7.14 18.74 -5.57
N GLY A 103 -7.97 19.35 -6.43
CA GLY A 103 -7.73 20.67 -7.01
C GLY A 103 -6.78 20.65 -8.23
N ASN A 104 -6.40 19.46 -8.71
CA ASN A 104 -5.56 19.33 -9.90
C ASN A 104 -6.43 19.35 -11.17
N LYS A 105 -5.93 20.02 -12.20
CA LYS A 105 -6.56 20.05 -13.53
C LYS A 105 -5.55 19.61 -14.57
N PHE A 106 -5.93 18.63 -15.36
CA PHE A 106 -5.11 18.08 -16.43
C PHE A 106 -5.90 18.10 -17.76
N SER A 107 -5.18 18.24 -18.85
CA SER A 107 -5.74 18.05 -20.18
C SER A 107 -6.06 16.56 -20.42
N LYS A 108 -6.92 16.29 -21.40
CA LYS A 108 -7.24 14.90 -21.79
C LYS A 108 -5.99 14.11 -22.17
N ILE A 109 -5.03 14.74 -22.85
CA ILE A 109 -3.76 14.10 -23.27
C ILE A 109 -2.92 13.69 -22.06
N GLU A 110 -2.83 14.53 -21.03
CA GLU A 110 -2.12 14.21 -19.79
C GLU A 110 -2.81 13.06 -19.04
N LEU A 111 -4.13 13.05 -18.96
CA LEU A 111 -4.89 11.98 -18.33
C LEU A 111 -4.69 10.63 -19.05
N GLU A 112 -4.72 10.63 -20.39
CA GLU A 112 -4.44 9.46 -21.22
C GLU A 112 -2.99 8.96 -20.98
N PHE A 113 -2.02 9.86 -20.91
CA PHE A 113 -0.64 9.55 -20.59
C PHE A 113 -0.49 8.86 -19.23
N PHE A 114 -1.15 9.35 -18.18
CA PHE A 114 -1.08 8.71 -16.85
C PHE A 114 -1.69 7.31 -16.84
N LEU A 115 -2.78 7.09 -17.58
CA LEU A 115 -3.39 5.76 -17.73
C LEU A 115 -2.46 4.79 -18.48
N GLU A 116 -1.80 5.26 -19.51
CA GLU A 116 -0.82 4.47 -20.29
C GLU A 116 0.40 4.12 -19.45
N GLU A 117 0.97 5.08 -18.72
CA GLU A 117 2.09 4.88 -17.79
C GLU A 117 1.75 3.87 -16.67
N ALA A 118 0.49 3.83 -16.23
CA ALA A 118 -0.02 2.80 -15.33
C ALA A 118 -0.28 1.44 -16.01
N GLY A 119 0.04 1.31 -17.30
CA GLY A 119 -0.11 0.07 -18.07
C GLY A 119 -1.55 -0.29 -18.43
N LEU A 120 -2.47 0.66 -18.43
CA LEU A 120 -3.82 0.46 -18.96
C LEU A 120 -3.77 0.60 -20.48
N LYS A 121 -4.41 -0.34 -21.22
CA LYS A 121 -4.46 -0.28 -22.68
C LYS A 121 -5.37 0.85 -23.14
N GLN A 122 -5.03 1.51 -24.24
CA GLN A 122 -5.79 2.65 -24.80
C GLN A 122 -7.28 2.32 -25.06
N GLU A 123 -7.58 1.09 -25.49
CA GLU A 123 -8.97 0.68 -25.73
C GLU A 123 -9.84 0.66 -24.45
N ALA A 124 -9.20 0.70 -23.27
CA ALA A 124 -9.88 0.71 -21.99
C ALA A 124 -10.13 2.13 -21.45
N PHE A 125 -9.46 3.17 -21.97
CA PHE A 125 -9.57 4.54 -21.43
C PHE A 125 -11.02 5.06 -21.41
N HIS A 126 -11.79 4.75 -22.46
CA HIS A 126 -13.19 5.14 -22.63
C HIS A 126 -14.19 4.05 -22.23
N LYS A 127 -13.75 2.93 -21.66
CA LYS A 127 -14.64 1.90 -21.12
C LYS A 127 -15.05 2.24 -19.68
N ARG A 128 -16.34 2.01 -19.35
CA ARG A 128 -16.86 2.20 -18.00
C ARG A 128 -16.23 1.22 -17.02
N ILE A 129 -15.97 1.67 -15.80
CA ILE A 129 -15.32 0.89 -14.75
C ILE A 129 -16.08 -0.38 -14.37
N GLN A 130 -17.40 -0.41 -14.51
CA GLN A 130 -18.20 -1.62 -14.25
C GLN A 130 -17.73 -2.84 -15.06
N TYR A 131 -17.09 -2.63 -16.21
CA TYR A 131 -16.55 -3.71 -17.06
C TYR A 131 -15.07 -4.01 -16.79
N PHE A 132 -14.47 -3.39 -15.77
CA PHE A 132 -13.06 -3.56 -15.45
C PHE A 132 -12.84 -4.76 -14.55
N SER A 133 -11.78 -5.54 -14.83
CA SER A 133 -11.22 -6.49 -13.87
C SER A 133 -10.65 -5.73 -12.66
N LYS A 134 -10.42 -6.45 -11.54
CA LYS A 134 -9.77 -5.86 -10.36
C LYS A 134 -8.40 -5.26 -10.74
N GLY A 135 -7.58 -5.97 -11.53
CA GLY A 135 -6.28 -5.47 -11.99
C GLY A 135 -6.35 -4.19 -12.82
N MET A 136 -7.36 -4.05 -13.68
CA MET A 136 -7.57 -2.81 -14.43
C MET A 136 -7.94 -1.64 -13.51
N ARG A 137 -8.76 -1.87 -12.48
CA ARG A 137 -9.08 -0.84 -11.47
C ARG A 137 -7.84 -0.44 -10.68
N GLN A 138 -6.99 -1.40 -10.27
CA GLN A 138 -5.73 -1.11 -9.59
C GLN A 138 -4.80 -0.24 -10.45
N LYS A 139 -4.74 -0.45 -11.77
CA LYS A 139 -3.99 0.40 -12.70
C LYS A 139 -4.50 1.85 -12.71
N VAL A 140 -5.82 2.08 -12.61
CA VAL A 140 -6.35 3.45 -12.44
C VAL A 140 -5.88 4.07 -11.12
N GLY A 141 -5.80 3.29 -10.04
CA GLY A 141 -5.21 3.73 -8.77
C GLY A 141 -3.74 4.12 -8.89
N ILE A 142 -2.96 3.37 -9.68
CA ILE A 142 -1.56 3.74 -9.98
C ILE A 142 -1.50 5.01 -10.84
N ALA A 143 -2.40 5.17 -11.83
CA ALA A 143 -2.47 6.41 -12.62
C ALA A 143 -2.73 7.64 -11.75
N LEU A 144 -3.61 7.52 -10.73
CA LEU A 144 -3.81 8.57 -9.72
C LEU A 144 -2.53 8.89 -8.95
N ALA A 145 -1.73 7.87 -8.58
CA ALA A 145 -0.47 8.08 -7.89
C ALA A 145 0.56 8.79 -8.77
N ILE A 146 0.66 8.41 -10.03
CA ILE A 146 1.56 9.04 -11.02
C ILE A 146 1.15 10.50 -11.25
N ALA A 147 -0.13 10.76 -11.52
CA ALA A 147 -0.65 12.10 -11.78
C ALA A 147 -0.47 13.07 -10.59
N LYS A 148 -0.50 12.54 -9.35
CA LYS A 148 -0.24 13.31 -8.12
C LYS A 148 1.26 13.53 -7.84
N ASP A 149 2.15 12.96 -8.62
CA ASP A 149 3.58 12.88 -8.29
C ASP A 149 3.79 12.35 -6.84
N ALA A 150 3.06 11.26 -6.52
CA ALA A 150 3.04 10.73 -5.16
C ALA A 150 4.43 10.27 -4.73
N LYS A 151 4.89 10.79 -3.59
CA LYS A 151 6.18 10.40 -2.98
C LYS A 151 6.02 9.18 -2.07
N VAL A 152 4.80 8.91 -1.64
CA VAL A 152 4.44 7.78 -0.79
C VAL A 152 3.25 7.03 -1.37
N LEU A 153 3.33 5.72 -1.41
CA LEU A 153 2.25 4.83 -1.82
C LEU A 153 1.94 3.84 -0.69
N LEU A 154 0.71 3.86 -0.22
CA LEU A 154 0.20 2.90 0.75
C LEU A 154 -0.74 1.93 0.04
N LEU A 155 -0.50 0.63 0.20
CA LEU A 155 -1.21 -0.44 -0.49
C LEU A 155 -1.75 -1.44 0.54
N ASP A 156 -3.05 -1.72 0.50
CA ASP A 156 -3.67 -2.74 1.34
C ASP A 156 -4.14 -3.89 0.46
N GLU A 157 -3.46 -5.05 0.56
CA GLU A 157 -3.72 -6.28 -0.19
C GLU A 157 -3.92 -6.05 -1.72
N PRO A 158 -3.03 -5.28 -2.38
CA PRO A 158 -3.31 -4.79 -3.74
C PRO A 158 -3.36 -5.88 -4.81
N THR A 159 -2.75 -7.04 -4.54
CA THR A 159 -2.71 -8.19 -5.47
C THR A 159 -3.66 -9.31 -5.10
N SER A 160 -4.39 -9.21 -3.98
CA SER A 160 -5.40 -10.18 -3.58
C SER A 160 -6.46 -10.37 -4.67
N GLY A 161 -6.73 -11.63 -5.06
CA GLY A 161 -7.71 -11.95 -6.11
C GLY A 161 -7.35 -11.50 -7.53
N LEU A 162 -6.12 -11.09 -7.79
CA LEU A 162 -5.62 -10.91 -9.15
C LEU A 162 -5.17 -12.26 -9.74
N ASP A 163 -5.35 -12.42 -11.05
CA ASP A 163 -4.70 -13.50 -11.77
C ASP A 163 -3.17 -13.33 -11.78
N PRO A 164 -2.38 -14.42 -11.98
CA PRO A 164 -0.91 -14.36 -11.91
C PRO A 164 -0.28 -13.33 -12.86
N LYS A 165 -0.86 -13.14 -14.06
CA LYS A 165 -0.35 -12.18 -15.04
C LYS A 165 -0.58 -10.75 -14.55
N SER A 166 -1.80 -10.41 -14.13
CA SER A 166 -2.15 -9.09 -13.60
C SER A 166 -1.35 -8.75 -12.35
N SER A 167 -1.15 -9.73 -11.46
CA SER A 167 -0.32 -9.57 -10.26
C SER A 167 1.15 -9.28 -10.60
N ASN A 168 1.72 -9.96 -11.62
CA ASN A 168 3.09 -9.72 -12.07
C ASN A 168 3.24 -8.34 -12.74
N GLU A 169 2.27 -7.94 -13.59
CA GLU A 169 2.26 -6.60 -14.21
C GLU A 169 2.21 -5.51 -13.13
N PHE A 170 1.35 -5.68 -12.11
CA PHE A 170 1.25 -4.74 -10.99
C PHE A 170 2.57 -4.66 -10.20
N GLY A 171 3.22 -5.80 -9.94
CA GLY A 171 4.54 -5.84 -9.29
C GLY A 171 5.62 -5.07 -10.09
N LYS A 172 5.61 -5.18 -11.42
CA LYS A 172 6.52 -4.40 -12.29
C LYS A 172 6.29 -2.90 -12.17
N LEU A 173 5.03 -2.46 -12.10
CA LEU A 173 4.68 -1.05 -11.89
C LEU A 173 5.21 -0.54 -10.55
N LEU A 174 5.06 -1.32 -9.46
CA LEU A 174 5.61 -0.94 -8.16
C LEU A 174 7.14 -0.86 -8.17
N LYS A 175 7.82 -1.80 -8.86
CA LYS A 175 9.28 -1.74 -9.03
C LYS A 175 9.73 -0.49 -9.82
N LYS A 176 8.96 -0.07 -10.84
CA LYS A 176 9.20 1.18 -11.58
C LYS A 176 9.03 2.39 -10.66
N MET A 177 7.90 2.52 -9.96
CA MET A 177 7.66 3.63 -9.04
C MET A 177 8.72 3.71 -7.93
N ARG A 178 9.17 2.56 -7.42
CA ARG A 178 10.29 2.50 -6.49
C ARG A 178 11.58 3.08 -7.10
N ALA A 179 11.91 2.71 -8.34
CA ALA A 179 13.08 3.24 -9.04
C ALA A 179 13.01 4.75 -9.25
N ASP A 180 11.79 5.30 -9.38
CA ASP A 180 11.51 6.73 -9.45
C ASP A 180 11.51 7.41 -8.05
N GLY A 181 11.93 6.71 -7.00
CA GLY A 181 12.11 7.25 -5.64
C GLY A 181 10.88 7.16 -4.75
N VAL A 182 9.76 6.58 -5.20
CA VAL A 182 8.55 6.45 -4.36
C VAL A 182 8.79 5.49 -3.20
N ALA A 183 8.46 5.89 -1.98
CA ALA A 183 8.45 5.04 -0.80
C ALA A 183 7.12 4.27 -0.72
N ILE A 184 7.18 2.95 -0.67
CA ILE A 184 5.99 2.09 -0.75
C ILE A 184 5.86 1.25 0.51
N LEU A 185 4.71 1.32 1.18
CA LEU A 185 4.29 0.36 2.20
C LEU A 185 3.19 -0.51 1.61
N MET A 186 3.43 -1.81 1.52
CA MET A 186 2.48 -2.80 1.05
C MET A 186 2.11 -3.78 2.17
N ALA A 187 0.87 -3.73 2.64
CA ALA A 187 0.30 -4.75 3.51
C ALA A 187 -0.16 -5.94 2.66
N THR A 188 0.29 -7.15 3.00
CA THR A 188 -0.09 -8.36 2.26
C THR A 188 0.02 -9.62 3.13
N HIS A 189 -0.65 -10.68 2.72
CA HIS A 189 -0.44 -12.04 3.23
C HIS A 189 0.28 -12.93 2.20
N ASP A 190 0.59 -12.40 1.02
CA ASP A 190 1.27 -13.14 -0.06
C ASP A 190 2.80 -13.07 0.11
N ILE A 191 3.37 -14.16 0.65
CA ILE A 191 4.82 -14.31 0.88
C ILE A 191 5.61 -14.21 -0.42
N PHE A 192 5.11 -14.86 -1.50
CA PHE A 192 5.77 -14.87 -2.79
C PHE A 192 5.87 -13.47 -3.39
N ARG A 193 4.78 -12.72 -3.30
CA ARG A 193 4.75 -11.33 -3.78
C ARG A 193 5.64 -10.42 -2.94
N ALA A 194 5.62 -10.57 -1.61
CA ALA A 194 6.50 -9.82 -0.74
C ALA A 194 7.98 -10.09 -1.05
N LYS A 195 8.33 -11.35 -1.32
CA LYS A 195 9.69 -11.76 -1.69
C LYS A 195 10.10 -11.25 -3.08
N ASP A 196 9.17 -11.23 -4.06
CA ASP A 196 9.46 -10.77 -5.43
C ASP A 196 9.75 -9.27 -5.51
N ILE A 197 8.95 -8.44 -4.82
CA ILE A 197 9.00 -6.99 -5.04
C ILE A 197 9.57 -6.19 -3.86
N GLY A 198 9.51 -6.71 -2.63
CA GLY A 198 9.96 -6.01 -1.43
C GLY A 198 11.47 -5.73 -1.41
N THR A 199 11.86 -4.60 -0.86
CA THR A 199 13.24 -4.34 -0.43
C THR A 199 13.45 -4.74 1.03
N HIS A 200 12.39 -4.57 1.83
CA HIS A 200 12.32 -4.95 3.23
C HIS A 200 11.03 -5.71 3.50
N ILE A 201 11.08 -6.64 4.43
CA ILE A 201 9.95 -7.46 4.85
C ILE A 201 9.82 -7.36 6.37
N GLY A 202 8.61 -7.07 6.84
CA GLY A 202 8.23 -7.15 8.24
C GLY A 202 7.15 -8.21 8.44
N ILE A 203 7.31 -9.12 9.39
CA ILE A 203 6.30 -10.13 9.74
C ILE A 203 5.53 -9.66 10.98
N MET A 204 4.23 -9.48 10.80
CA MET A 204 3.30 -9.03 11.84
C MET A 204 2.43 -10.18 12.36
N LYS A 205 2.27 -10.25 13.69
CA LYS A 205 1.31 -11.12 14.36
C LYS A 205 0.68 -10.41 15.54
N GLN A 206 -0.64 -10.45 15.65
CA GLN A 206 -1.42 -9.89 16.77
C GLN A 206 -1.00 -8.45 17.16
N GLY A 207 -0.94 -7.56 16.16
CA GLY A 207 -0.58 -6.16 16.36
C GLY A 207 0.90 -5.88 16.61
N THR A 208 1.75 -6.88 16.60
CA THR A 208 3.19 -6.72 16.89
C THR A 208 4.03 -7.10 15.68
N LEU A 209 5.02 -6.27 15.35
CA LEU A 209 6.06 -6.59 14.38
C LEU A 209 7.04 -7.58 15.03
N LYS A 210 7.03 -8.83 14.60
CA LYS A 210 7.86 -9.90 15.16
C LYS A 210 9.25 -9.93 14.54
N HIS A 211 9.31 -9.72 13.22
CA HIS A 211 10.56 -9.72 12.47
C HIS A 211 10.57 -8.55 11.49
N SER A 212 11.75 -8.00 11.25
CA SER A 212 11.98 -6.99 10.20
C SER A 212 13.39 -7.13 9.66
N PHE A 213 13.54 -7.25 8.35
CA PHE A 213 14.83 -7.48 7.70
C PHE A 213 14.84 -7.02 6.23
N SER A 214 16.03 -6.84 5.70
CA SER A 214 16.21 -6.63 4.26
C SER A 214 15.83 -7.91 3.50
N ASN A 215 15.10 -7.78 2.40
CA ASN A 215 14.63 -8.91 1.60
C ASN A 215 15.78 -9.80 1.07
N ASN A 216 16.97 -9.22 0.85
CA ASN A 216 18.14 -9.97 0.40
C ASN A 216 18.78 -10.84 1.51
N ALA A 217 18.41 -10.63 2.77
CA ALA A 217 18.99 -11.37 3.90
C ALA A 217 18.45 -12.79 4.07
N VAL A 218 17.34 -13.13 3.42
CA VAL A 218 16.68 -14.44 3.51
C VAL A 218 16.30 -14.97 2.14
N SER A 219 16.36 -16.28 1.93
CA SER A 219 15.78 -16.96 0.77
C SER A 219 14.24 -17.03 0.89
N LEU A 220 13.56 -17.43 -0.20
CA LEU A 220 12.11 -17.65 -0.15
C LEU A 220 11.74 -18.73 0.87
N HIS A 221 12.47 -19.83 0.88
CA HIS A 221 12.22 -20.95 1.80
C HIS A 221 12.44 -20.57 3.27
N GLU A 222 13.48 -19.81 3.57
CA GLU A 222 13.70 -19.28 4.93
C GLU A 222 12.58 -18.30 5.35
N LEU A 223 12.10 -17.47 4.43
CA LEU A 223 10.97 -16.57 4.69
C LEU A 223 9.68 -17.35 4.98
N GLU A 224 9.39 -18.41 4.21
CA GLU A 224 8.24 -19.28 4.44
C GLU A 224 8.31 -19.95 5.81
N ASN A 225 9.46 -20.56 6.16
CA ASN A 225 9.66 -21.20 7.44
C ASN A 225 9.48 -20.21 8.61
N LEU A 226 10.13 -19.04 8.52
CA LEU A 226 10.02 -17.99 9.53
C LEU A 226 8.59 -17.48 9.69
N TYR A 227 7.85 -17.36 8.58
CA TYR A 227 6.44 -16.97 8.61
C TYR A 227 5.60 -18.05 9.30
N LEU A 228 5.75 -19.32 8.93
CA LEU A 228 5.01 -20.45 9.53
C LEU A 228 5.33 -20.59 11.03
N GLU A 229 6.59 -20.55 11.42
CA GLU A 229 6.99 -20.57 12.84
C GLU A 229 6.37 -19.40 13.60
N THR A 230 6.42 -18.18 13.02
CA THR A 230 5.79 -17.01 13.65
C THR A 230 4.30 -17.22 13.83
N MET A 231 3.59 -17.82 12.85
CA MET A 231 2.15 -18.04 12.94
C MET A 231 1.76 -19.18 13.88
N ASN A 232 2.58 -20.24 14.00
CA ASN A 232 2.28 -21.44 14.79
C ASN A 232 2.61 -21.29 16.30
N LEU A 233 3.43 -20.34 16.71
CA LEU A 233 3.87 -20.14 18.10
C LEU A 233 2.75 -19.95 19.16
N ASN A 234 1.46 -20.09 18.81
CA ASN A 234 0.33 -20.01 19.74
C ASN A 234 -0.54 -21.28 19.79
N GLU A 235 -0.19 -22.38 19.08
CA GLU A 235 -0.98 -23.62 19.15
C GLU A 235 -0.50 -24.56 20.29
N GLU A 236 0.60 -24.25 20.97
CA GLU A 236 1.15 -25.08 22.05
C GLU A 236 0.75 -24.64 23.47
N VAL A 237 -0.19 -23.72 23.64
CA VAL A 237 -0.68 -23.30 24.96
C VAL A 237 -2.20 -23.42 25.01
N ILE A 238 -2.70 -24.66 24.98
CA ILE A 238 -3.99 -25.07 25.54
C ILE A 238 -3.81 -26.42 26.24
#